data_de73ee2c136f427951882f3d65e38ab8
#
_entry.id   de73ee2c136f427951882f3d65e38ab8
#
_cell.length_a   1.000
_cell.length_b   1.000
_cell.length_c   1.000
_cell.angle_alpha   90.00
_cell.angle_beta   90.00
_cell.angle_gamma   90.00
#
_symmetry.space_group_name_H-M   'P 1'
#
loop_
_entity.id
_entity.type
_entity.pdbx_description
1 polymer ?
#
loop_
_entity_poly.entity_id
_entity_poly.type
_entity_poly.pdbx_seq_one_letter_code
_entity_poly.pdbx_strand_id
1 'polypeptide(L)'
;METTNENKKTKVIRIAAGVICLIIAAVACFLIGFKGCSKDKTDPDNGFVMDDNAVEGGWNKVDEDKVRENLNASVEEGYINISMNTTPVFENGLSEGNLMIVNESINKYPQKVIITRNDNGDVIYESKGIPVGSKIEKAMLSEDLPAGTYECTAMFHNVNPDTGESLGCAGAIIQITVKN
;
A
#
# COMPACT_ATOMS: atom_id res chain seq x y z
N MET A 1 61.46 -16.98 -37.32
CA MET A 1 60.79 -15.70 -37.03
C MET A 1 59.29 -15.85 -37.08
N GLU A 2 58.73 -17.03 -36.73
CA GLU A 2 57.28 -17.37 -36.84
C GLU A 2 56.54 -17.56 -35.52
N THR A 3 57.22 -17.72 -34.41
CA THR A 3 56.59 -18.05 -33.12
C THR A 3 55.97 -16.85 -32.37
N THR A 4 56.26 -15.62 -32.78
CA THR A 4 55.78 -14.41 -32.07
C THR A 4 54.38 -13.98 -32.54
N ASN A 5 53.93 -14.42 -33.70
CA ASN A 5 52.66 -14.00 -34.30
C ASN A 5 51.48 -14.87 -33.84
N GLU A 6 51.72 -16.16 -33.56
CA GLU A 6 50.66 -17.05 -33.01
C GLU A 6 50.27 -16.69 -31.58
N ASN A 7 51.24 -16.32 -30.74
CA ASN A 7 50.95 -15.92 -29.36
C ASN A 7 50.14 -14.62 -29.25
N LYS A 8 50.31 -13.69 -30.21
CA LYS A 8 49.47 -12.47 -30.28
C LYS A 8 48.04 -12.80 -30.70
N LYS A 9 47.82 -13.63 -31.69
CA LYS A 9 46.48 -14.04 -32.15
C LYS A 9 45.72 -14.78 -31.07
N THR A 10 46.38 -15.71 -30.34
CA THR A 10 45.75 -16.45 -29.25
C THR A 10 45.38 -15.58 -28.06
N LYS A 11 46.19 -14.55 -27.73
CA LYS A 11 45.84 -13.56 -26.69
C LYS A 11 44.65 -12.68 -27.09
N VAL A 12 44.60 -12.22 -28.33
CA VAL A 12 43.48 -11.42 -28.84
C VAL A 12 42.14 -12.20 -28.83
N ILE A 13 42.19 -13.47 -29.24
CA ILE A 13 41.01 -14.37 -29.23
C ILE A 13 40.52 -14.60 -27.79
N ARG A 14 41.41 -14.82 -26.82
CA ARG A 14 41.04 -15.00 -25.42
C ARG A 14 40.45 -13.75 -24.79
N ILE A 15 40.95 -12.56 -25.14
CA ILE A 15 40.39 -11.26 -24.69
C ILE A 15 39.02 -11.05 -25.32
N ALA A 16 38.88 -11.31 -26.63
CA ALA A 16 37.59 -11.17 -27.31
C ALA A 16 36.53 -12.13 -26.74
N ALA A 17 36.90 -13.39 -26.45
CA ALA A 17 36.00 -14.37 -25.82
C ALA A 17 35.56 -13.91 -24.40
N GLY A 18 36.47 -13.34 -23.60
CA GLY A 18 36.18 -12.81 -22.28
C GLY A 18 35.19 -11.64 -22.33
N VAL A 19 35.36 -10.73 -23.28
CA VAL A 19 34.45 -9.57 -23.45
C VAL A 19 33.04 -10.02 -23.90
N ILE A 20 32.98 -11.01 -24.80
CA ILE A 20 31.69 -11.56 -25.25
C ILE A 20 30.95 -12.24 -24.09
N CYS A 21 31.67 -13.02 -23.24
CA CYS A 21 31.03 -13.61 -22.06
C CYS A 21 30.50 -12.58 -21.06
N LEU A 22 31.23 -11.46 -20.85
CA LEU A 22 30.76 -10.37 -19.98
C LEU A 22 29.52 -9.67 -20.55
N ILE A 23 29.47 -9.47 -21.85
CA ILE A 23 28.27 -8.86 -22.50
C ILE A 23 27.08 -9.80 -22.39
N ILE A 24 27.26 -11.11 -22.61
CA ILE A 24 26.19 -12.11 -22.47
C ILE A 24 25.69 -12.17 -21.00
N ALA A 25 26.60 -12.13 -20.02
CA ALA A 25 26.22 -12.09 -18.60
C ALA A 25 25.45 -10.82 -18.24
N ALA A 26 25.87 -9.66 -18.74
CA ALA A 26 25.18 -8.40 -18.51
C ALA A 26 23.79 -8.37 -19.13
N VAL A 27 23.62 -8.90 -20.34
CA VAL A 27 22.32 -9.03 -21.01
C VAL A 27 21.42 -10.04 -20.29
N ALA A 28 21.96 -11.15 -19.80
CA ALA A 28 21.21 -12.13 -19.02
C ALA A 28 20.73 -11.54 -17.69
N CYS A 29 21.56 -10.78 -16.98
CA CYS A 29 21.16 -10.08 -15.76
C CYS A 29 20.09 -9.02 -16.04
N PHE A 30 20.18 -8.31 -17.17
CA PHE A 30 19.18 -7.32 -17.56
C PHE A 30 17.82 -7.97 -17.89
N LEU A 31 17.81 -9.15 -18.52
CA LEU A 31 16.60 -9.89 -18.85
C LEU A 31 15.95 -10.59 -17.62
N ILE A 32 16.75 -10.94 -16.61
CA ILE A 32 16.25 -11.57 -15.38
C ILE A 32 15.75 -10.49 -14.39
N GLY A 33 16.38 -9.31 -14.37
CA GLY A 33 15.99 -8.19 -13.50
C GLY A 33 14.63 -7.55 -13.83
N PHE A 34 14.08 -7.80 -15.03
CA PHE A 34 12.79 -7.23 -15.46
C PHE A 34 11.55 -8.11 -15.19
N LYS A 35 11.71 -9.28 -14.54
CA LYS A 35 10.59 -10.19 -14.24
C LYS A 35 10.00 -10.05 -12.85
N GLY A 36 10.16 -8.92 -12.20
CA GLY A 36 9.70 -8.68 -10.82
C GLY A 36 8.83 -7.44 -10.62
N CYS A 37 8.27 -6.85 -11.66
CA CYS A 37 7.22 -5.86 -11.48
C CYS A 37 5.87 -6.53 -11.70
N SER A 38 5.18 -6.90 -10.63
CA SER A 38 3.75 -7.16 -10.67
C SER A 38 3.09 -5.98 -11.37
N LYS A 39 2.47 -6.23 -12.50
CA LYS A 39 1.58 -5.25 -13.12
C LYS A 39 0.36 -5.13 -12.20
N ASP A 40 0.39 -4.20 -11.27
CA ASP A 40 -0.84 -3.63 -10.79
C ASP A 40 -1.63 -3.21 -12.02
N LYS A 41 -2.85 -3.71 -12.12
CA LYS A 41 -3.80 -3.25 -13.12
C LYS A 41 -4.20 -1.83 -12.74
N THR A 42 -3.36 -0.87 -13.07
CA THR A 42 -3.75 0.52 -13.13
C THR A 42 -4.71 0.63 -14.31
N ASP A 43 -5.94 0.93 -14.00
CA ASP A 43 -6.91 1.37 -15.00
C ASP A 43 -6.30 2.62 -15.67
N PRO A 44 -6.15 2.66 -17.01
CA PRO A 44 -5.38 3.70 -17.68
C PRO A 44 -6.02 5.10 -17.62
N ASP A 45 -7.18 5.25 -16.96
CA ASP A 45 -7.95 6.49 -17.05
C ASP A 45 -7.82 7.43 -15.84
N ASN A 46 -7.54 7.00 -14.59
CA ASN A 46 -7.59 7.94 -13.46
C ASN A 46 -6.58 7.76 -12.31
N GLY A 47 -5.73 6.76 -12.26
CA GLY A 47 -4.73 6.59 -11.19
C GLY A 47 -5.29 6.29 -9.78
N PHE A 48 -6.61 6.42 -9.58
CA PHE A 48 -7.28 6.08 -8.33
C PHE A 48 -7.96 4.71 -8.44
N VAL A 49 -7.54 3.75 -7.61
CA VAL A 49 -8.07 2.38 -7.60
C VAL A 49 -8.80 2.13 -6.29
N MET A 50 -10.02 1.61 -6.37
CA MET A 50 -10.79 1.18 -5.20
C MET A 50 -10.14 -0.05 -4.56
N ASP A 51 -10.25 -0.16 -3.23
CA ASP A 51 -9.73 -1.30 -2.48
C ASP A 51 -10.61 -2.53 -2.67
N ASP A 52 -10.01 -3.65 -3.11
CA ASP A 52 -10.72 -4.90 -3.39
C ASP A 52 -11.27 -5.56 -2.10
N ASN A 53 -10.77 -5.16 -0.92
CA ASN A 53 -11.23 -5.64 0.39
C ASN A 53 -12.31 -4.75 0.99
N ALA A 54 -12.65 -3.62 0.36
CA ALA A 54 -13.71 -2.75 0.84
C ALA A 54 -15.07 -3.37 0.54
N VAL A 55 -15.83 -3.65 1.61
CA VAL A 55 -17.19 -4.17 1.52
C VAL A 55 -18.18 -3.10 1.99
N GLU A 56 -19.35 -3.07 1.37
CA GLU A 56 -20.41 -2.14 1.72
C GLU A 56 -20.90 -2.37 3.16
N GLY A 57 -21.10 -1.30 3.93
CA GLY A 57 -21.68 -1.28 5.28
C GLY A 57 -20.78 -0.69 6.36
N GLY A 58 -21.40 -0.06 7.33
CA GLY A 58 -20.77 0.44 8.55
C GLY A 58 -20.79 -0.59 9.69
N TRP A 59 -20.16 -0.25 10.81
CA TRP A 59 -20.08 -1.14 12.00
C TRP A 59 -21.34 -1.12 12.86
N ASN A 60 -22.08 -0.02 12.89
CA ASN A 60 -23.25 0.15 13.74
C ASN A 60 -24.51 0.19 12.90
N LYS A 61 -25.50 -0.65 13.24
CA LYS A 61 -26.91 -0.44 12.89
C LYS A 61 -27.50 0.67 13.76
N VAL A 62 -26.87 1.84 13.79
CA VAL A 62 -27.49 3.04 14.35
C VAL A 62 -28.43 3.56 13.26
N ASP A 63 -29.64 3.90 13.66
CA ASP A 63 -30.72 4.45 12.84
C ASP A 63 -30.14 5.46 11.82
N GLU A 64 -29.81 4.98 10.62
CA GLU A 64 -29.12 5.73 9.56
C GLU A 64 -29.88 7.00 9.19
N ASP A 65 -31.22 6.97 9.33
CA ASP A 65 -32.08 8.09 9.00
C ASP A 65 -31.94 9.27 10.00
N LYS A 66 -31.77 8.97 11.29
CA LYS A 66 -31.58 10.04 12.31
C LYS A 66 -30.16 10.62 12.25
N VAL A 67 -29.17 9.82 11.91
CA VAL A 67 -27.80 10.31 11.74
C VAL A 67 -27.72 11.18 10.49
N ARG A 68 -28.37 10.79 9.40
CA ARG A 68 -28.46 11.55 8.15
C ARG A 68 -29.10 12.92 8.34
N GLU A 69 -30.20 13.00 9.09
CA GLU A 69 -30.94 14.22 9.27
C GLU A 69 -30.19 15.29 10.08
N ASN A 70 -29.43 14.86 11.11
CA ASN A 70 -28.60 15.75 11.93
C ASN A 70 -27.28 16.16 11.28
N LEU A 71 -26.78 15.40 10.32
CA LEU A 71 -25.46 15.62 9.70
C LEU A 71 -25.54 16.30 8.33
N ASN A 72 -26.69 16.24 7.64
CA ASN A 72 -26.90 16.98 6.39
C ASN A 72 -26.94 18.51 6.59
N ALA A 73 -27.09 18.99 7.81
CA ALA A 73 -27.18 20.41 8.12
C ALA A 73 -25.82 21.14 8.20
N SER A 74 -24.67 20.43 8.25
CA SER A 74 -23.42 21.08 8.63
C SER A 74 -22.14 20.43 8.08
N VAL A 75 -22.16 19.69 6.98
CA VAL A 75 -20.90 19.19 6.41
C VAL A 75 -20.34 20.22 5.44
N GLU A 76 -19.53 21.14 5.94
CA GLU A 76 -18.63 21.95 5.11
C GLU A 76 -17.67 21.07 4.34
N GLU A 77 -17.32 21.49 3.11
CA GLU A 77 -16.26 20.81 2.34
C GLU A 77 -14.98 20.74 3.17
N GLY A 78 -14.50 19.53 3.44
CA GLY A 78 -13.28 19.31 4.21
C GLY A 78 -13.42 18.48 5.49
N TYR A 79 -14.63 18.24 5.98
CA TYR A 79 -14.82 17.35 7.12
C TYR A 79 -14.59 15.89 6.72
N ILE A 80 -13.79 15.18 7.52
CA ILE A 80 -13.48 13.75 7.38
C ILE A 80 -13.94 13.04 8.64
N ASN A 81 -14.92 12.14 8.50
CA ASN A 81 -15.27 11.22 9.56
C ASN A 81 -14.41 9.97 9.43
N ILE A 82 -13.68 9.66 10.48
CA ILE A 82 -12.82 8.49 10.56
C ILE A 82 -13.38 7.49 11.55
N SER A 83 -13.39 6.22 11.17
CA SER A 83 -13.81 5.13 12.03
C SER A 83 -12.92 3.92 11.79
N MET A 84 -12.30 3.44 12.85
CA MET A 84 -11.47 2.23 12.82
C MET A 84 -11.29 1.64 14.22
N ASN A 85 -10.79 0.42 14.31
CA ASN A 85 -10.32 -0.15 15.56
C ASN A 85 -9.00 0.52 15.97
N THR A 86 -8.98 1.17 17.14
CA THR A 86 -7.78 1.85 17.65
C THR A 86 -6.79 0.91 18.35
N THR A 87 -7.17 -0.36 18.58
CA THR A 87 -6.34 -1.39 19.20
C THR A 87 -6.39 -2.70 18.41
N PRO A 88 -6.02 -2.70 17.12
CA PRO A 88 -6.08 -3.90 16.31
C PRO A 88 -5.07 -4.96 16.78
N VAL A 89 -5.48 -6.23 16.66
CA VAL A 89 -4.68 -7.38 17.07
C VAL A 89 -4.42 -8.28 15.89
N PHE A 90 -3.16 -8.71 15.76
CA PHE A 90 -2.66 -9.67 14.78
C PHE A 90 -2.14 -10.91 15.52
N GLU A 91 -2.44 -12.10 15.05
CA GLU A 91 -1.93 -13.34 15.66
C GLU A 91 -0.41 -13.49 15.45
N ASN A 92 0.09 -13.06 14.31
CA ASN A 92 1.51 -12.90 13.97
C ASN A 92 1.64 -11.82 12.89
N GLY A 93 2.87 -11.41 12.55
CA GLY A 93 3.14 -10.34 11.58
C GLY A 93 2.65 -10.62 10.15
N LEU A 94 2.40 -11.88 9.79
CA LEU A 94 1.91 -12.30 8.48
C LEU A 94 0.41 -12.65 8.46
N SER A 95 -0.29 -12.53 9.58
CA SER A 95 -1.73 -12.80 9.67
C SER A 95 -2.57 -11.56 9.41
N GLU A 96 -3.85 -11.76 9.09
CA GLU A 96 -4.82 -10.68 9.07
C GLU A 96 -5.14 -10.21 10.49
N GLY A 97 -5.20 -8.90 10.70
CA GLY A 97 -5.66 -8.26 11.92
C GLY A 97 -6.97 -7.51 11.72
N ASN A 98 -7.67 -7.26 12.82
CA ASN A 98 -8.99 -6.62 12.84
C ASN A 98 -8.90 -5.09 12.78
N LEU A 99 -8.44 -4.54 11.68
CA LEU A 99 -8.30 -3.08 11.47
C LEU A 99 -9.64 -2.34 11.53
N MET A 100 -10.72 -2.95 11.05
CA MET A 100 -12.08 -2.44 11.10
C MET A 100 -12.20 -0.98 10.63
N ILE A 101 -11.60 -0.69 9.49
CA ILE A 101 -11.63 0.63 8.87
C ILE A 101 -12.96 0.85 8.19
N VAL A 102 -13.61 2.00 8.42
CA VAL A 102 -14.88 2.35 7.77
C VAL A 102 -14.76 3.74 7.15
N ASN A 103 -15.12 3.83 5.88
CA ASN A 103 -15.46 5.11 5.27
C ASN A 103 -16.97 5.33 5.45
N GLU A 104 -17.33 6.10 6.46
CA GLU A 104 -18.71 6.31 6.85
C GLU A 104 -19.56 6.89 5.71
N SER A 105 -20.84 6.50 5.65
CA SER A 105 -21.76 6.93 4.59
C SER A 105 -22.00 8.45 4.54
N ILE A 106 -21.63 9.15 5.60
CA ILE A 106 -21.67 10.61 5.71
C ILE A 106 -20.51 11.30 5.00
N ASN A 107 -19.40 10.60 4.75
CA ASN A 107 -18.28 11.15 3.98
C ASN A 107 -18.72 11.37 2.53
N LYS A 108 -18.10 12.35 1.87
CA LYS A 108 -18.40 12.68 0.47
C LYS A 108 -17.50 11.98 -0.53
N TYR A 109 -16.32 11.56 -0.09
CA TYR A 109 -15.25 11.10 -0.96
C TYR A 109 -14.74 9.72 -0.53
N PRO A 110 -14.22 8.94 -1.47
CA PRO A 110 -13.45 7.74 -1.14
C PRO A 110 -12.28 8.11 -0.22
N GLN A 111 -11.92 7.18 0.65
CA GLN A 111 -10.79 7.34 1.58
C GLN A 111 -9.66 6.38 1.26
N LYS A 112 -8.44 6.84 1.44
CA LYS A 112 -7.22 6.03 1.45
C LYS A 112 -6.62 6.10 2.84
N VAL A 113 -6.25 4.95 3.42
CA VAL A 113 -5.71 4.88 4.78
C VAL A 113 -4.26 4.42 4.72
N ILE A 114 -3.39 5.15 5.39
CA ILE A 114 -1.97 4.83 5.55
C ILE A 114 -1.68 4.72 7.03
N ILE A 115 -1.09 3.59 7.46
CA ILE A 115 -0.68 3.37 8.85
C ILE A 115 0.84 3.37 8.91
N THR A 116 1.39 4.26 9.73
CA THR A 116 2.83 4.45 9.89
C THR A 116 3.22 4.19 11.35
N ARG A 117 4.31 3.47 11.57
CA ARG A 117 4.88 3.28 12.91
C ARG A 117 5.50 4.58 13.42
N ASN A 118 5.22 4.93 14.69
CA ASN A 118 5.71 6.19 15.26
C ASN A 118 7.19 6.13 15.68
N ASP A 119 7.74 4.92 15.88
CA ASP A 119 9.12 4.73 16.35
C ASP A 119 10.17 4.87 15.23
N ASN A 120 9.84 4.51 13.99
CA ASN A 120 10.80 4.49 12.88
C ASN A 120 10.28 5.15 11.59
N GLY A 121 8.98 5.45 11.50
CA GLY A 121 8.35 6.07 10.33
C GLY A 121 8.04 5.10 9.20
N ASP A 122 8.15 3.80 9.40
CA ASP A 122 7.82 2.81 8.38
C ASP A 122 6.31 2.73 8.14
N VAL A 123 5.91 2.69 6.87
CA VAL A 123 4.52 2.45 6.46
C VAL A 123 4.26 0.95 6.52
N ILE A 124 3.42 0.52 7.46
CA ILE A 124 3.09 -0.89 7.68
C ILE A 124 1.74 -1.32 7.12
N TYR A 125 0.94 -0.38 6.65
CA TYR A 125 -0.30 -0.65 5.94
C TYR A 125 -0.68 0.52 5.05
N GLU A 126 -1.16 0.22 3.86
CA GLU A 126 -1.68 1.20 2.91
C GLU A 126 -2.87 0.58 2.16
N SER A 127 -4.05 1.18 2.30
CA SER A 127 -5.22 0.75 1.55
C SER A 127 -5.23 1.36 0.14
N LYS A 128 -5.98 0.75 -0.77
CA LYS A 128 -6.49 1.42 -1.96
C LYS A 128 -7.65 2.36 -1.58
N GLY A 129 -8.39 2.84 -2.55
CA GLY A 129 -9.55 3.69 -2.29
C GLY A 129 -10.71 2.90 -1.67
N ILE A 130 -11.16 3.30 -0.49
CA ILE A 130 -12.33 2.74 0.20
C ILE A 130 -13.54 3.59 -0.19
N PRO A 131 -14.52 3.03 -0.91
CA PRO A 131 -15.72 3.77 -1.30
C PRO A 131 -16.49 4.29 -0.08
N VAL A 132 -17.27 5.34 -0.28
CA VAL A 132 -18.20 5.87 0.75
C VAL A 132 -19.18 4.78 1.17
N GLY A 133 -19.41 4.61 2.47
CA GLY A 133 -20.28 3.59 3.04
C GLY A 133 -19.71 2.17 3.01
N SER A 134 -18.41 2.02 2.75
CA SER A 134 -17.73 0.73 2.68
C SER A 134 -16.72 0.57 3.81
N LYS A 135 -16.32 -0.68 4.09
CA LYS A 135 -15.40 -1.02 5.17
C LYS A 135 -14.38 -2.08 4.79
N ILE A 136 -13.24 -2.05 5.47
CA ILE A 136 -12.24 -3.12 5.49
C ILE A 136 -12.25 -3.70 6.91
N GLU A 137 -12.71 -4.93 7.07
CA GLU A 137 -12.80 -5.58 8.39
C GLU A 137 -11.44 -6.08 8.86
N LYS A 138 -10.73 -6.76 7.97
CA LYS A 138 -9.43 -7.35 8.25
C LYS A 138 -8.48 -7.06 7.11
N ALA A 139 -7.20 -6.90 7.44
CA ALA A 139 -6.13 -6.80 6.47
C ALA A 139 -4.81 -7.30 7.07
N MET A 140 -3.88 -7.62 6.18
CA MET A 140 -2.50 -7.95 6.54
C MET A 140 -1.65 -6.69 6.59
N LEU A 141 -0.60 -6.71 7.41
CA LEU A 141 0.44 -5.69 7.36
C LEU A 141 1.35 -5.91 6.15
N SER A 142 2.00 -4.84 5.69
CA SER A 142 2.98 -4.89 4.59
C SER A 142 4.31 -5.51 5.02
N GLU A 143 4.54 -5.62 6.33
CA GLU A 143 5.78 -6.12 6.92
C GLU A 143 5.48 -7.20 7.96
N ASP A 144 6.40 -8.17 8.08
CA ASP A 144 6.36 -9.19 9.13
C ASP A 144 6.89 -8.59 10.44
N LEU A 145 5.99 -8.03 11.25
CA LEU A 145 6.36 -7.46 12.53
C LEU A 145 6.53 -8.55 13.60
N PRO A 146 7.61 -8.51 14.38
CA PRO A 146 7.79 -9.37 15.54
C PRO A 146 6.66 -9.21 16.57
N ALA A 147 6.52 -10.20 17.46
CA ALA A 147 5.61 -10.09 18.60
C ALA A 147 5.91 -8.82 19.42
N GLY A 148 4.87 -8.03 19.69
CA GLY A 148 5.02 -6.76 20.37
C GLY A 148 3.80 -5.87 20.26
N THR A 149 3.95 -4.67 20.83
CA THR A 149 2.94 -3.60 20.75
C THR A 149 3.59 -2.37 20.13
N TYR A 150 2.94 -1.83 19.11
CA TYR A 150 3.46 -0.74 18.29
C TYR A 150 2.49 0.43 18.31
N GLU A 151 2.97 1.60 18.71
CA GLU A 151 2.24 2.84 18.55
C GLU A 151 2.37 3.29 17.09
N CYS A 152 1.23 3.56 16.46
CA CYS A 152 1.17 3.92 15.06
C CYS A 152 0.23 5.11 14.85
N THR A 153 0.41 5.79 13.73
CA THR A 153 -0.50 6.83 13.26
C THR A 153 -1.21 6.34 12.00
N ALA A 154 -2.54 6.29 12.05
CA ALA A 154 -3.39 6.01 10.91
C ALA A 154 -3.85 7.33 10.29
N MET A 155 -3.44 7.62 9.06
CA MET A 155 -3.83 8.80 8.29
C MET A 155 -4.90 8.42 7.26
N PHE A 156 -6.04 9.09 7.32
CA PHE A 156 -7.15 8.95 6.39
C PHE A 156 -7.12 10.13 5.42
N HIS A 157 -7.00 9.85 4.15
CA HIS A 157 -6.99 10.84 3.08
C HIS A 157 -8.29 10.75 2.29
N ASN A 158 -9.07 11.83 2.23
CA ASN A 158 -10.13 11.96 1.24
C ASN A 158 -9.50 12.13 -0.13
N VAL A 159 -9.93 11.36 -1.11
CA VAL A 159 -9.33 11.35 -2.44
C VAL A 159 -10.37 11.70 -3.49
N ASN A 160 -9.99 12.59 -4.41
CA ASN A 160 -10.79 12.86 -5.59
C ASN A 160 -10.81 11.60 -6.49
N PRO A 161 -11.98 10.99 -6.76
CA PRO A 161 -12.04 9.76 -7.54
C PRO A 161 -11.61 9.95 -9.01
N ASP A 162 -11.70 11.18 -9.52
CA ASP A 162 -11.38 11.48 -10.93
C ASP A 162 -9.89 11.77 -11.15
N THR A 163 -9.24 12.40 -10.17
CA THR A 163 -7.83 12.83 -10.31
C THR A 163 -6.85 12.07 -9.41
N GLY A 164 -7.35 11.37 -8.37
CA GLY A 164 -6.53 10.73 -7.36
C GLY A 164 -5.88 11.69 -6.36
N GLU A 165 -6.18 13.00 -6.44
CA GLU A 165 -5.60 14.02 -5.54
C GLU A 165 -6.22 13.96 -4.15
N SER A 166 -5.40 14.21 -3.13
CA SER A 166 -5.87 14.34 -1.75
C SER A 166 -6.63 15.64 -1.55
N LEU A 167 -7.88 15.53 -1.09
CA LEU A 167 -8.76 16.68 -0.77
C LEU A 167 -8.67 17.09 0.70
N GLY A 168 -7.91 16.37 1.51
CA GLY A 168 -7.73 16.60 2.94
C GLY A 168 -7.41 15.30 3.65
N CYS A 169 -6.95 15.41 4.89
CA CYS A 169 -6.62 14.24 5.71
C CYS A 169 -6.99 14.46 7.17
N ALA A 170 -7.25 13.35 7.87
CA ALA A 170 -7.40 13.28 9.32
C ALA A 170 -6.60 12.08 9.85
N GLY A 171 -6.10 12.18 11.08
CA GLY A 171 -5.29 11.13 11.67
C GLY A 171 -5.79 10.67 13.03
N ALA A 172 -5.48 9.41 13.37
CA ALA A 172 -5.69 8.83 14.68
C ALA A 172 -4.44 8.09 15.14
N ILE A 173 -4.11 8.19 16.43
CA ILE A 173 -3.10 7.35 17.06
C ILE A 173 -3.77 6.02 17.41
N ILE A 174 -3.12 4.93 17.03
CA ILE A 174 -3.59 3.57 17.27
C ILE A 174 -2.48 2.73 17.90
N GLN A 175 -2.85 1.63 18.54
CA GLN A 175 -1.90 0.70 19.15
C GLN A 175 -2.09 -0.69 18.55
N ILE A 176 -1.17 -1.10 17.70
CA ILE A 176 -1.17 -2.43 17.06
C ILE A 176 -0.50 -3.43 17.99
N THR A 177 -1.14 -4.58 18.20
CA THR A 177 -0.56 -5.71 18.95
C THR A 177 -0.37 -6.90 18.03
N VAL A 178 0.86 -7.42 17.97
CA VAL A 178 1.25 -8.69 17.33
C VAL A 178 1.55 -9.70 18.42
N LYS A 179 0.85 -10.87 18.43
CA LYS A 179 0.94 -11.82 19.55
C LYS A 179 2.16 -12.76 19.48
N ASN A 180 2.54 -13.23 18.29
CA ASN A 180 3.59 -14.23 18.06
C ASN A 180 4.53 -13.82 16.91
#